data_b4d90cdd1b3eefc8787c73f5ab738ab6
#
_entry.id   b4d90cdd1b3eefc8787c73f5ab738ab6
#
_cell.length_a   1.000
_cell.length_b   1.000
_cell.length_c   1.000
_cell.angle_alpha   90.00
_cell.angle_beta   90.00
_cell.angle_gamma   90.00
#
_symmetry.space_group_name_H-M   'P 1'
#
loop_
_entity.id
_entity.type
_entity.pdbx_description
1 polymer ?
#
loop_
_entity_poly.entity_id
_entity_poly.type
_entity_poly.pdbx_seq_one_letter_code
_entity_poly.pdbx_strand_id
1 'polypeptide(L)' 'MTLLAKGGKMITEIGITAGDIWHYLDHHGDVTFTQLAQAIDMPKDLIFMSLGWLAREGHIILNKEADNYKISLRRS' A
#
# COMPACT_ATOMS: atom_id res chain seq x y z
N MET A 1 -24.02 7.50 13.86
CA MET A 1 -23.31 7.65 14.24
C MET A 1 -21.93 7.35 13.77
N THR A 2 -21.23 6.96 14.55
CA THR A 2 -19.83 6.85 14.29
C THR A 2 -19.45 5.91 13.18
N LEU A 3 -20.34 5.00 12.82
CA LEU A 3 -20.02 4.07 11.76
C LEU A 3 -19.78 4.74 10.43
N LEU A 4 -20.58 5.75 10.11
CA LEU A 4 -20.38 6.49 8.89
C LEU A 4 -19.07 7.25 8.94
N ALA A 5 -18.79 7.86 10.07
CA ALA A 5 -17.56 8.57 10.23
C ALA A 5 -16.37 7.63 10.09
N LYS A 6 -16.50 6.42 10.62
CA LYS A 6 -15.43 5.44 10.50
C LYS A 6 -15.20 5.04 9.06
N GLY A 7 -16.28 4.88 8.29
CA GLY A 7 -16.14 4.57 6.88
C GLY A 7 -15.36 5.65 6.16
N GLY A 8 -15.68 6.93 6.45
CA GLY A 8 -14.95 8.03 5.87
C GLY A 8 -13.49 8.02 6.30
N LYS A 9 -13.24 7.69 7.58
CA LYS A 9 -11.87 7.61 8.08
C LYS A 9 -11.08 6.52 7.38
N MET A 10 -11.69 5.37 7.14
CA MET A 10 -11.00 4.28 6.44
C MET A 10 -10.53 4.71 5.07
N ILE A 11 -11.36 5.39 4.32
CA ILE A 11 -10.99 5.86 3.00
C ILE A 11 -9.82 6.83 3.10
N THR A 12 -9.87 7.72 4.08
CA THR A 12 -8.80 8.69 4.30
C THR A 12 -7.51 7.98 4.68
N GLU A 13 -7.59 6.99 5.57
CA GLU A 13 -6.42 6.26 6.00
C GLU A 13 -5.79 5.48 4.86
N ILE A 14 -6.62 4.89 4.00
CA ILE A 14 -6.11 4.19 2.82
C ILE A 14 -5.35 5.16 1.93
N GLY A 15 -5.89 6.36 1.72
CA GLY A 15 -5.23 7.36 0.90
C GLY A 15 -3.90 7.81 1.48
N ILE A 16 -3.85 8.05 2.79
CA ILE A 16 -2.62 8.47 3.45
C ILE A 16 -1.59 7.35 3.38
N THR A 17 -2.00 6.13 3.69
CA THR A 17 -1.10 4.99 3.67
C THR A 17 -0.60 4.72 2.26
N ALA A 18 -1.47 4.85 1.27
CA ALA A 18 -1.07 4.69 -0.13
C ALA A 18 0.00 5.71 -0.51
N GLY A 19 -0.14 6.95 -0.05
CA GLY A 19 0.87 7.97 -0.29
C GLY A 19 2.20 7.61 0.34
N ASP A 20 2.18 7.11 1.58
CA ASP A 20 3.39 6.70 2.26
C ASP A 20 4.07 5.54 1.53
N ILE A 21 3.29 4.58 1.06
CA ILE A 21 3.80 3.45 0.31
C ILE A 21 4.45 3.94 -0.99
N TRP A 22 3.78 4.82 -1.70
CA TRP A 22 4.29 5.34 -2.96
C TRP A 22 5.64 6.03 -2.75
N HIS A 23 5.73 6.88 -1.72
CA HIS A 23 6.98 7.59 -1.42
C HIS A 23 8.09 6.63 -1.05
N TYR A 24 7.76 5.60 -0.28
CA TYR A 24 8.76 4.61 0.10
C TYR A 24 9.30 3.90 -1.13
N LEU A 25 8.41 3.48 -2.03
CA LEU A 25 8.83 2.81 -3.26
C LEU A 25 9.64 3.73 -4.16
N ASP A 26 9.29 5.00 -4.19
CA ASP A 26 10.02 5.96 -5.01
C ASP A 26 11.46 6.12 -4.53
N HIS A 27 11.69 5.98 -3.24
CA HIS A 27 13.03 6.12 -2.67
C HIS A 27 13.83 4.82 -2.68
N HIS A 28 13.17 3.69 -2.57
CA HIS A 28 13.84 2.41 -2.36
C HIS A 28 13.76 1.45 -3.53
N GLY A 29 12.95 1.74 -4.52
CA GLY A 29 12.77 0.85 -5.65
C GLY A 29 11.91 -0.34 -5.30
N ASP A 30 12.11 -1.45 -5.99
CA ASP A 30 11.30 -2.65 -5.79
C ASP A 30 11.55 -3.23 -4.40
N VAL A 31 10.47 -3.58 -3.71
CA VAL A 31 10.57 -4.14 -2.36
C VAL A 31 9.59 -5.32 -2.24
N THR A 32 9.84 -6.14 -1.23
CA THR A 32 8.88 -7.21 -0.89
C THR A 32 7.85 -6.66 0.09
N PHE A 33 6.73 -7.37 0.20
CA PHE A 33 5.73 -6.99 1.18
C PHE A 33 6.30 -6.98 2.60
N THR A 34 7.15 -7.96 2.92
CA THR A 34 7.77 -8.02 4.23
C THR A 34 8.60 -6.77 4.53
N GLN A 35 9.38 -6.34 3.56
CA GLN A 35 10.17 -5.10 3.72
C GLN A 35 9.26 -3.89 3.90
N LEU A 36 8.22 -3.81 3.11
CA LEU A 36 7.29 -2.70 3.18
C LEU A 36 6.58 -2.67 4.53
N ALA A 37 6.12 -3.83 4.99
CA ALA A 37 5.40 -3.92 6.26
C ALA A 37 6.27 -3.53 7.44
N GLN A 38 7.58 -3.75 7.34
CA GLN A 38 8.50 -3.33 8.39
C GLN A 38 8.77 -1.83 8.36
N ALA A 39 8.71 -1.25 7.17
CA ALA A 39 9.03 0.18 7.01
C ALA A 39 7.83 1.08 7.28
N ILE A 40 6.64 0.62 6.92
CA ILE A 40 5.41 1.40 7.08
C ILE A 40 4.76 1.00 8.39
N ASP A 41 4.67 1.93 9.32
CA ASP A 41 4.14 1.66 10.65
C ASP A 41 2.62 1.73 10.65
N MET A 42 2.01 0.74 10.02
CA MET A 42 0.55 0.64 9.89
C MET A 42 0.15 -0.82 9.98
N PRO A 43 -1.11 -1.10 10.34
CA PRO A 43 -1.58 -2.48 10.36
C PRO A 43 -1.47 -3.12 8.98
N LYS A 44 -1.18 -4.40 8.95
CA LYS A 44 -0.99 -5.12 7.69
C LYS A 44 -2.21 -5.07 6.79
N ASP A 45 -3.40 -5.16 7.38
CA ASP A 45 -4.61 -5.12 6.57
C ASP A 45 -4.77 -3.77 5.87
N LEU A 46 -4.41 -2.69 6.54
CA LEU A 46 -4.45 -1.36 5.94
C LEU A 46 -3.43 -1.24 4.82
N ILE A 47 -2.25 -1.83 5.03
CA ILE A 47 -1.23 -1.84 3.98
C ILE A 47 -1.73 -2.60 2.76
N PHE A 48 -2.34 -3.78 2.97
CA PHE A 48 -2.90 -4.55 1.86
C PHE A 48 -3.99 -3.81 1.12
N MET A 49 -4.89 -3.16 1.85
CA MET A 49 -5.95 -2.40 1.21
C MET A 49 -5.39 -1.25 0.38
N SER A 50 -4.37 -0.60 0.91
CA SER A 50 -3.74 0.53 0.20
C SER A 50 -2.99 0.07 -1.03
N LEU A 51 -2.32 -1.09 -0.95
CA LEU A 51 -1.66 -1.69 -2.11
C LEU A 51 -2.67 -2.04 -3.19
N GLY A 52 -3.81 -2.62 -2.79
CA GLY A 52 -4.87 -2.94 -3.74
C GLY A 52 -5.38 -1.70 -4.45
N TRP A 53 -5.56 -0.63 -3.69
CA TRP A 53 -6.01 0.63 -4.26
C TRP A 53 -4.98 1.18 -5.26
N LEU A 54 -3.70 1.19 -4.88
CA LEU A 54 -2.64 1.66 -5.76
C LEU A 54 -2.54 0.82 -7.03
N ALA A 55 -2.69 -0.49 -6.90
CA ALA A 55 -2.65 -1.38 -8.06
C ALA A 55 -3.84 -1.12 -8.99
N ARG A 56 -5.01 -0.94 -8.41
CA ARG A 56 -6.21 -0.66 -9.18
C ARG A 56 -6.08 0.65 -9.94
N GLU A 57 -5.42 1.64 -9.34
CA GLU A 57 -5.20 2.93 -9.98
C GLU A 57 -4.02 2.92 -10.95
N GLY A 58 -3.31 1.81 -11.05
CA GLY A 58 -2.21 1.69 -11.99
C GLY A 58 -0.92 2.31 -11.55
N HIS A 59 -0.77 2.59 -10.25
CA HIS A 59 0.46 3.22 -9.75
C HIS A 59 1.55 2.21 -9.40
N ILE A 60 1.17 0.98 -9.10
CA ILE A 60 2.13 -0.05 -8.74
C ILE A 60 1.82 -1.35 -9.46
N ILE A 61 2.82 -2.22 -9.48
CA ILE A 61 2.70 -3.57 -10.00
C ILE A 61 2.95 -4.52 -8.83
N LEU A 62 2.05 -5.49 -8.68
CA LEU A 62 2.17 -6.51 -7.65
C LEU A 62 2.44 -7.85 -8.30
N ASN A 63 3.51 -8.51 -7.88
CA ASN A 63 3.83 -9.86 -8.35
C ASN A 63 3.97 -10.77 -7.15
N LYS A 64 3.33 -11.92 -7.21
CA LYS A 64 3.49 -12.90 -6.16
C LYS A 64 4.70 -13.77 -6.46
N GLU A 65 5.60 -13.90 -5.51
CA GLU A 65 6.80 -14.70 -5.65
C GLU A 65 6.93 -15.61 -4.44
N ALA A 66 6.76 -16.91 -4.66
CA ALA A 66 6.83 -17.89 -3.57
C ALA A 66 5.89 -17.48 -2.43
N ASP A 67 6.44 -17.16 -1.27
CA ASP A 67 5.64 -16.82 -0.10
C ASP A 67 5.48 -15.32 0.10
N ASN A 68 5.90 -14.52 -0.86
CA ASN A 68 5.91 -13.08 -0.67
C ASN A 68 5.38 -12.38 -1.91
N TYR A 69 5.23 -11.08 -1.80
CA TYR A 69 4.84 -10.25 -2.94
C TYR A 69 5.95 -9.27 -3.23
N LYS A 70 6.21 -9.07 -4.50
CA LYS A 70 7.15 -8.05 -4.92
C LYS A 70 6.36 -6.85 -5.41
N ILE A 71 6.71 -5.68 -4.94
CA ILE A 71 5.97 -4.45 -5.20
C ILE A 71 6.88 -3.49 -5.92
N SER A 72 6.42 -2.97 -7.06
CA SER A 72 7.20 -2.06 -7.89
C SER A 72 6.33 -0.88 -8.28
N LEU A 73 6.93 0.29 -8.40
CA LEU A 73 6.23 1.41 -8.99
C LEU A 73 6.05 1.16 -10.48
N ARG A 74 4.89 1.53 -10.98
CA ARG A 74 4.65 1.48 -12.42
C ARG A 74 5.10 2.79 -13.01
N ARG A 75 6.16 2.72 -13.81
CA ARG A 75 6.68 3.89 -14.49
C ARG A 75 6.46 3.71 -15.98
N SER A 76 5.97 4.71 -16.62
CA SER A 76 5.71 4.62 -18.05
C SER A 76 6.52 5.64 -18.81
#